data_5529bd0e7b1954d621b04d41f6b2747f
#
_entry.id   5529bd0e7b1954d621b04d41f6b2747f
#
_cell.length_a   1.000
_cell.length_b   1.000
_cell.length_c   1.000
_cell.angle_alpha   90.00
_cell.angle_beta   90.00
_cell.angle_gamma   90.00
#
_symmetry.space_group_name_H-M   'P 1'
#
loop_
_entity.id
_entity.type
_entity.pdbx_description
1 polymer ?
#
loop_
_entity_poly.entity_id
_entity_poly.type
_entity_poly.pdbx_seq_one_letter_code
_entity_poly.pdbx_strand_id
1 'polypeptide(L)'
;MIFDQSLQAYVHEVDNVLVAWEERPSGNFEMEAQLLAANYHKNRSRILAFILPYLQEFYGYFTDEEATEKLGKPIIEPERQTVTFCDQTFDDIHIFSFDYQGQAFESLENFAIDG
;
A
#
# COMPACT_ATOMS: atom_id res chain seq x y z
N MET A 1 -11.70 8.54 12.62
CA MET A 1 -11.35 7.09 12.72
C MET A 1 -12.60 6.28 12.50
N ILE A 2 -12.56 5.42 11.52
CA ILE A 2 -13.68 4.59 11.11
C ILE A 2 -13.25 3.13 11.15
N PHE A 3 -14.12 2.23 11.60
CA PHE A 3 -13.88 0.80 11.49
C PHE A 3 -14.43 0.32 10.15
N ASP A 4 -13.56 -0.27 9.32
CA ASP A 4 -13.94 -0.80 8.02
C ASP A 4 -14.20 -2.30 8.15
N GLN A 5 -15.45 -2.72 7.92
CA GLN A 5 -15.85 -4.11 8.11
C GLN A 5 -15.24 -5.04 7.05
N SER A 6 -15.08 -4.58 5.83
CA SER A 6 -14.49 -5.43 4.79
C SER A 6 -13.01 -5.68 5.04
N LEU A 7 -12.29 -4.74 5.61
CA LEU A 7 -10.89 -4.91 5.98
C LEU A 7 -10.72 -5.48 7.39
N GLN A 8 -11.77 -5.47 8.21
CA GLN A 8 -11.72 -5.86 9.62
C GLN A 8 -10.65 -5.05 10.36
N ALA A 9 -10.63 -3.73 10.14
CA ALA A 9 -9.59 -2.86 10.66
C ALA A 9 -10.11 -1.45 10.89
N TYR A 10 -9.47 -0.72 11.78
CA TYR A 10 -9.68 0.72 11.95
C TYR A 10 -8.85 1.43 10.89
N VAL A 11 -9.46 2.37 10.19
CA VAL A 11 -8.80 3.03 9.05
C VAL A 11 -8.82 4.54 9.18
N HIS A 12 -7.80 5.17 8.60
CA HIS A 12 -7.70 6.62 8.47
C HIS A 12 -7.11 6.93 7.10
N GLU A 13 -7.81 7.72 6.32
CA GLU A 13 -7.36 8.08 4.99
C GLU A 13 -6.70 9.46 5.00
N VAL A 14 -5.53 9.56 4.35
CA VAL A 14 -4.85 10.83 4.17
C VAL A 14 -4.09 10.78 2.83
N ASP A 15 -4.24 11.83 2.02
CA ASP A 15 -3.54 11.98 0.74
C ASP A 15 -3.66 10.74 -0.17
N ASN A 16 -4.86 10.20 -0.27
CA ASN A 16 -5.17 9.03 -1.10
C ASN A 16 -4.41 7.76 -0.67
N VAL A 17 -4.06 7.68 0.61
CA VAL A 17 -3.47 6.50 1.24
C VAL A 17 -4.35 6.12 2.41
N LEU A 18 -4.66 4.83 2.52
CA LEU A 18 -5.42 4.31 3.65
C LEU A 18 -4.45 3.68 4.63
N VAL A 19 -4.48 4.12 5.89
CA VAL A 19 -3.67 3.49 6.94
C VAL A 19 -4.63 2.70 7.83
N ALA A 20 -4.27 1.44 8.11
CA ALA A 20 -5.15 0.52 8.82
C ALA A 20 -4.45 -0.12 10.02
N TRP A 21 -5.22 -0.32 11.10
CA TRP A 21 -4.77 -0.97 12.32
C TRP A 21 -5.78 -2.04 12.73
N GLU A 22 -5.31 -3.18 13.22
CA GLU A 22 -6.18 -4.24 13.73
C GLU A 22 -6.93 -3.79 14.97
N GLU A 23 -6.22 -3.14 15.88
CA GLU A 23 -6.79 -2.61 17.11
C GLU A 23 -6.89 -1.10 17.00
N ARG A 24 -7.86 -0.52 17.73
CA ARG A 24 -8.05 0.91 17.71
C ARG A 24 -6.77 1.61 18.19
N PRO A 25 -6.13 2.42 17.33
CA PRO A 25 -4.92 3.11 17.74
C PRO A 25 -5.22 4.23 18.74
N SER A 26 -4.24 4.53 19.57
CA SER A 26 -4.34 5.62 20.54
C SER A 26 -3.26 6.66 20.25
N GLY A 27 -3.37 7.83 20.89
CA GLY A 27 -2.37 8.88 20.73
C GLY A 27 -2.42 9.55 19.38
N ASN A 28 -1.26 9.80 18.81
CA ASN A 28 -1.12 10.60 17.59
C ASN A 28 -1.19 9.77 16.31
N PHE A 29 -2.22 8.91 16.19
CA PHE A 29 -2.38 8.08 14.99
C PHE A 29 -2.48 8.91 13.70
N GLU A 30 -3.07 10.10 13.79
CA GLU A 30 -3.20 10.97 12.62
C GLU A 30 -1.83 11.45 12.13
N MET A 31 -0.92 11.77 13.05
CA MET A 31 0.44 12.15 12.68
C MET A 31 1.21 10.98 12.07
N GLU A 32 1.04 9.78 12.63
CA GLU A 32 1.64 8.58 12.07
C GLU A 32 1.13 8.34 10.65
N ALA A 33 -0.18 8.44 10.44
CA ALA A 33 -0.78 8.25 9.13
C ALA A 33 -0.27 9.28 8.12
N GLN A 34 -0.18 10.55 8.54
CA GLN A 34 0.33 11.62 7.68
C GLN A 34 1.79 11.37 7.27
N LEU A 35 2.61 10.93 8.22
CA LEU A 35 4.01 10.63 7.95
C LEU A 35 4.16 9.47 6.99
N LEU A 36 3.41 8.39 7.21
CA LEU A 36 3.44 7.23 6.33
C LEU A 36 2.97 7.56 4.92
N ALA A 37 1.89 8.32 4.80
CA ALA A 37 1.37 8.73 3.50
C ALA A 37 2.38 9.61 2.75
N ALA A 38 2.97 10.59 3.44
CA ALA A 38 3.97 11.48 2.84
C ALA A 38 5.20 10.69 2.38
N ASN A 39 5.67 9.77 3.20
CA ASN A 39 6.83 8.94 2.86
C ASN A 39 6.52 7.96 1.73
N TYR A 40 5.30 7.43 1.68
CA TYR A 40 4.88 6.58 0.56
C TYR A 40 4.97 7.35 -0.74
N HIS A 41 4.38 8.54 -0.80
CA HIS A 41 4.39 9.36 -2.01
C HIS A 41 5.80 9.81 -2.40
N LYS A 42 6.60 10.17 -1.40
CA LYS A 42 7.99 10.56 -1.63
C LYS A 42 8.83 9.45 -2.24
N ASN A 43 8.54 8.21 -1.87
CA ASN A 43 9.28 7.03 -2.32
C ASN A 43 8.57 6.26 -3.44
N ARG A 44 7.53 6.83 -4.04
CA ARG A 44 6.71 6.12 -5.03
C ARG A 44 7.52 5.58 -6.21
N SER A 45 8.47 6.36 -6.73
CA SER A 45 9.29 5.90 -7.85
C SER A 45 10.08 4.65 -7.50
N ARG A 46 10.65 4.62 -6.29
CA ARG A 46 11.41 3.46 -5.80
C ARG A 46 10.51 2.26 -5.55
N ILE A 47 9.33 2.50 -5.01
CA ILE A 47 8.34 1.45 -4.78
C ILE A 47 7.90 0.86 -6.13
N LEU A 48 7.62 1.69 -7.13
CA LEU A 48 7.26 1.22 -8.46
C LEU A 48 8.40 0.44 -9.10
N ALA A 49 9.63 0.90 -8.97
CA ALA A 49 10.80 0.18 -9.49
C ALA A 49 10.93 -1.22 -8.88
N PHE A 50 10.51 -1.38 -7.63
CA PHE A 50 10.49 -2.68 -6.97
C PHE A 50 9.36 -3.56 -7.50
N ILE A 51 8.17 -3.02 -7.69
CA ILE A 51 6.97 -3.78 -8.05
C ILE A 51 6.90 -4.11 -9.54
N LEU A 52 7.28 -3.18 -10.41
CA LEU A 52 7.05 -3.30 -11.86
C LEU A 52 7.61 -4.56 -12.50
N PRO A 53 8.83 -5.04 -12.17
CA PRO A 53 9.31 -6.28 -12.78
C PRO A 53 8.38 -7.48 -12.56
N TYR A 54 7.79 -7.58 -11.36
CA TYR A 54 6.83 -8.66 -11.07
C TYR A 54 5.54 -8.49 -11.86
N LEU A 55 5.04 -7.27 -11.94
CA LEU A 55 3.80 -7.00 -12.69
C LEU A 55 4.00 -7.19 -14.19
N GLN A 56 5.14 -6.81 -14.72
CA GLN A 56 5.44 -6.99 -16.14
C GLN A 56 5.53 -8.46 -16.53
N GLU A 57 6.04 -9.29 -15.65
CA GLU A 57 6.09 -10.73 -15.88
C GLU A 57 4.69 -11.33 -16.00
N PHE A 58 3.73 -10.81 -15.23
CA PHE A 58 2.36 -11.33 -15.18
C PHE A 58 1.43 -10.67 -16.19
N TYR A 59 1.55 -9.38 -16.42
CA TYR A 59 0.57 -8.58 -17.17
C TYR A 59 1.14 -7.87 -18.40
N GLY A 60 2.44 -7.92 -18.61
CA GLY A 60 3.09 -7.22 -19.72
C GLY A 60 3.59 -5.85 -19.32
N TYR A 61 3.95 -5.05 -20.31
CA TYR A 61 4.57 -3.75 -20.09
C TYR A 61 3.58 -2.66 -19.68
N PHE A 62 3.96 -1.87 -18.70
CA PHE A 62 3.21 -0.69 -18.25
C PHE A 62 4.17 0.46 -17.99
N THR A 63 3.73 1.68 -18.28
CA THR A 63 4.45 2.88 -17.85
C THR A 63 4.23 3.07 -16.35
N ASP A 64 5.07 3.89 -15.72
CA ASP A 64 4.90 4.23 -14.29
C ASP A 64 3.54 4.84 -14.02
N GLU A 65 3.07 5.70 -14.92
CA GLU A 65 1.76 6.35 -14.78
C GLU A 65 0.62 5.34 -14.86
N GLU A 66 0.67 4.45 -15.82
CA GLU A 66 -0.33 3.39 -15.97
C GLU A 66 -0.37 2.48 -14.76
N ALA A 67 0.82 2.07 -14.28
CA ALA A 67 0.92 1.21 -13.11
C ALA A 67 0.37 1.92 -11.86
N THR A 68 0.71 3.18 -11.65
CA THR A 68 0.21 3.95 -10.50
C THR A 68 -1.31 4.01 -10.51
N GLU A 69 -1.91 4.29 -11.66
CA GLU A 69 -3.36 4.36 -11.79
C GLU A 69 -4.01 3.00 -11.53
N LYS A 70 -3.44 1.93 -12.10
CA LYS A 70 -4.00 0.59 -11.96
C LYS A 70 -3.83 0.00 -10.55
N LEU A 71 -2.78 0.38 -9.84
CA LEU A 71 -2.59 -0.09 -8.46
C LEU A 71 -3.65 0.47 -7.52
N GLY A 72 -4.10 1.68 -7.78
CA GLY A 72 -5.11 2.31 -6.95
C GLY A 72 -4.57 2.77 -5.61
N LYS A 73 -5.47 2.88 -4.64
CA LYS A 73 -5.14 3.39 -3.32
C LYS A 73 -4.40 2.32 -2.51
N PRO A 74 -3.20 2.61 -2.01
CA PRO A 74 -2.51 1.67 -1.13
C PRO A 74 -3.14 1.63 0.26
N ILE A 75 -3.06 0.47 0.89
CA ILE A 75 -3.43 0.28 2.30
C ILE A 75 -2.17 -0.05 3.05
N ILE A 76 -1.75 0.83 3.96
CA ILE A 76 -0.56 0.65 4.77
C ILE A 76 -0.98 0.14 6.14
N GLU A 77 -0.41 -1.01 6.54
CA GLU A 77 -0.64 -1.59 7.86
C GLU A 77 0.65 -1.50 8.66
N PRO A 78 0.82 -0.43 9.48
CA PRO A 78 2.10 -0.22 10.18
C PRO A 78 2.42 -1.28 11.22
N GLU A 79 1.43 -1.92 11.81
CA GLU A 79 1.65 -2.99 12.79
C GLU A 79 2.30 -4.21 12.15
N ARG A 80 1.96 -4.51 10.90
CA ARG A 80 2.49 -5.64 10.14
C ARG A 80 3.60 -5.23 9.20
N GLN A 81 3.79 -3.93 9.01
CA GLN A 81 4.76 -3.38 8.05
C GLN A 81 4.50 -3.92 6.64
N THR A 82 3.25 -3.85 6.21
CA THR A 82 2.83 -4.28 4.87
C THR A 82 2.09 -3.17 4.16
N VAL A 83 2.17 -3.21 2.82
CA VAL A 83 1.35 -2.37 1.94
C VAL A 83 0.56 -3.32 1.04
N THR A 84 -0.75 -3.10 0.94
CA THR A 84 -1.65 -3.92 0.16
C THR A 84 -2.41 -3.08 -0.84
N PHE A 85 -2.65 -3.62 -2.03
CA PHE A 85 -3.43 -2.98 -3.08
C PHE A 85 -4.64 -3.85 -3.35
N CYS A 86 -5.76 -3.55 -2.67
CA CYS A 86 -7.02 -4.28 -2.81
C CYS A 86 -7.86 -3.80 -3.99
N ASP A 87 -7.66 -2.55 -4.39
CA ASP A 87 -8.45 -1.91 -5.45
C ASP A 87 -7.73 -1.87 -6.80
N GLN A 88 -6.71 -2.70 -6.96
CA GLN A 88 -5.96 -2.74 -8.21
C GLN A 88 -6.85 -3.19 -9.38
N THR A 89 -6.56 -2.69 -10.56
CA THR A 89 -7.36 -2.95 -11.76
C THR A 89 -6.54 -3.61 -12.88
N PHE A 90 -5.43 -4.26 -12.56
CA PHE A 90 -4.72 -5.12 -13.50
C PHE A 90 -5.57 -6.34 -13.86
N ASP A 91 -6.26 -6.86 -12.86
CA ASP A 91 -7.31 -7.87 -13.01
C ASP A 91 -8.31 -7.69 -11.86
N ASP A 92 -9.32 -8.54 -11.78
CA ASP A 92 -10.37 -8.42 -10.77
C ASP A 92 -10.36 -9.57 -9.75
N ILE A 93 -9.28 -10.34 -9.70
CA ILE A 93 -9.23 -11.55 -8.86
C ILE A 93 -8.07 -11.57 -7.87
N HIS A 94 -7.06 -10.71 -8.03
CA HIS A 94 -5.87 -10.75 -7.19
C HIS A 94 -5.77 -9.54 -6.26
N ILE A 95 -5.01 -9.72 -5.19
CA ILE A 95 -4.61 -8.66 -4.27
C ILE A 95 -3.09 -8.64 -4.28
N PHE A 96 -2.50 -7.46 -4.40
CA PHE A 96 -1.04 -7.32 -4.37
C PHE A 96 -0.61 -6.83 -3.00
N SER A 97 0.54 -7.30 -2.54
CA SER A 97 1.10 -6.83 -1.28
C SER A 97 2.62 -6.90 -1.29
N PHE A 98 3.25 -6.13 -0.43
CA PHE A 98 4.67 -6.26 -0.15
C PHE A 98 4.96 -5.85 1.29
N ASP A 99 6.10 -6.28 1.79
CA ASP A 99 6.58 -5.93 3.11
C ASP A 99 7.56 -4.77 3.01
N TYR A 100 7.55 -3.90 4.02
CA TYR A 100 8.50 -2.80 4.09
C TYR A 100 9.09 -2.71 5.48
N GLN A 101 10.24 -2.05 5.60
CA GLN A 101 10.84 -1.74 6.88
C GLN A 101 11.15 -0.25 6.95
N GLY A 102 10.91 0.33 8.13
CA GLY A 102 11.14 1.73 8.37
C GLY A 102 9.99 2.62 7.88
N GLN A 103 9.77 3.74 8.57
CA GLN A 103 8.67 4.65 8.22
C GLN A 103 8.87 5.33 6.86
N ALA A 104 10.10 5.38 6.38
CA ALA A 104 10.42 5.94 5.06
C ALA A 104 10.59 4.85 3.99
N PHE A 105 10.08 3.64 4.25
CA PHE A 105 10.13 2.52 3.30
C PHE A 105 11.57 2.21 2.88
N GLU A 106 12.49 2.14 3.84
CA GLU A 106 13.90 1.94 3.57
C GLU A 106 14.20 0.60 2.93
N SER A 107 13.43 -0.44 3.26
CA SER A 107 13.56 -1.77 2.69
C SER A 107 12.23 -2.24 2.15
N LEU A 108 12.24 -2.84 0.96
CA LEU A 108 11.04 -3.37 0.28
C LEU A 108 11.32 -4.82 -0.09
N GLU A 109 10.43 -5.74 0.27
CA GLU A 109 10.62 -7.16 0.02
C GLU A 109 9.30 -7.91 -0.06
N ASN A 110 9.38 -9.15 -0.52
CA ASN A 110 8.26 -10.10 -0.50
C ASN A 110 7.01 -9.62 -1.26
N PHE A 111 7.20 -9.12 -2.48
CA PHE A 111 6.04 -8.79 -3.29
C PHE A 111 5.27 -10.05 -3.64
N ALA A 112 3.95 -10.03 -3.43
CA ALA A 112 3.07 -11.17 -3.64
C ALA A 112 1.85 -10.77 -4.45
N ILE A 113 1.42 -11.69 -5.30
CA ILE A 113 0.17 -11.61 -6.05
C ILE A 113 -0.69 -12.78 -5.56
N ASP A 114 -1.68 -12.47 -4.74
CA ASP A 114 -2.54 -13.47 -4.09
C ASP A 114 -3.97 -13.37 -4.60
N GLY A 115 -4.63 -14.51 -4.65
CA GLY A 115 -6.00 -14.48 -5.09
C GLY A 115 -6.82 -15.67 -4.71
#